data_276865de2bc9abf38c96960d1bf491f0
#
_entry.id   276865de2bc9abf38c96960d1bf491f0
#
_cell.length_a   1.000
_cell.length_b   1.000
_cell.length_c   1.000
_cell.angle_alpha   90.00
_cell.angle_beta   90.00
_cell.angle_gamma   90.00
#
_symmetry.space_group_name_H-M   'P 1'
#
loop_
_entity.id
_entity.type
_entity.pdbx_description
1 polymer ?
#
loop_
_entity_poly.entity_id
_entity_poly.type
_entity_poly.pdbx_seq_one_letter_code
_entity_poly.pdbx_strand_id
1 'polypeptide(L)'
;MVERSPEKAGVGGSTPSLATILINQLRRFPKGKARQPVLSRWFLTDSSFGSHESRETLPFMEIYQWLPSEAVKILLVLFLSFLIGVEREEHQAEAKYYGFGGVRTFPLIGLIGYSVALLSGAQLLPLTLGFLVVGSFLLLSYWHKLSTSEVAGVTSEMSGLATFLVGALVYYGHFWIATALSVASLLLLELKAFLEQLATRIPPEEIFTFAKFLLLTAVVLPILPDKDFSRFHINPFKTWLVVVAVSTISYGSYVLQKVTKKRGGVVLAAVLGGAYSSTVTTVVLSRRATREQQHPHLFAGSILIASGVMYLRLVALIAIFNRRLVSTLAPAFLVLAGVAILTGWLWSRRKEAGIRIRREFEPKNPLELLAAFLFALFFLGVLVATQLAVTYLGRAGVNTLAAIMGVTDVDPFIMGMTQAAGSVTPLNVAAVAVLIAAASNNLIKGIYAYSLADRKTGIQSLGLLAGLAALGLAPLLWL
;
A
#
# COMPACT_ATOMS: atom_id res chain seq x y z
N MET A 1 47.44 30.45 -31.00
CA MET A 1 46.32 30.46 -31.96
C MET A 1 45.21 29.72 -31.26
N VAL A 2 44.38 30.30 -30.47
CA VAL A 2 43.24 31.23 -30.64
C VAL A 2 42.30 30.77 -31.74
N GLU A 3 41.13 30.22 -31.28
CA GLU A 3 39.79 30.53 -31.76
C GLU A 3 38.77 29.75 -30.94
N ARG A 4 38.12 30.38 -30.28
CA ARG A 4 36.79 30.91 -29.86
C ARG A 4 35.60 30.09 -30.36
N SER A 5 34.87 29.65 -29.36
CA SER A 5 33.44 29.26 -29.34
C SER A 5 32.52 30.36 -29.90
N PRO A 6 31.27 30.00 -30.29
CA PRO A 6 30.17 30.78 -29.78
C PRO A 6 29.07 29.95 -29.14
N GLU A 7 28.60 30.52 -28.03
CA GLU A 7 27.28 30.27 -27.40
C GLU A 7 26.13 30.27 -28.39
N LYS A 8 25.16 29.36 -28.16
CA LYS A 8 23.77 29.61 -28.49
C LYS A 8 22.89 29.17 -27.33
N ALA A 9 22.38 30.15 -26.60
CA ALA A 9 21.26 30.05 -25.75
C ALA A 9 20.01 29.64 -26.56
N GLY A 10 19.38 28.54 -26.17
CA GLY A 10 18.08 28.11 -26.63
C GLY A 10 17.13 28.06 -25.43
N VAL A 11 16.37 29.12 -25.25
CA VAL A 11 15.23 29.17 -24.31
C VAL A 11 14.10 28.33 -24.92
N GLY A 12 13.95 27.09 -24.45
CA GLY A 12 12.80 26.25 -24.70
C GLY A 12 11.84 26.34 -23.51
N GLY A 13 10.89 27.27 -23.56
CA GLY A 13 9.78 27.31 -22.63
C GLY A 13 8.85 26.13 -22.91
N SER A 14 8.88 25.12 -22.05
CA SER A 14 7.87 24.06 -22.02
C SER A 14 6.58 24.64 -21.44
N THR A 15 5.52 24.73 -22.22
CA THR A 15 4.15 25.00 -21.74
C THR A 15 3.74 23.88 -20.79
N PRO A 16 3.28 24.20 -19.57
CA PRO A 16 2.85 23.19 -18.61
C PRO A 16 1.60 22.47 -19.14
N SER A 17 1.56 21.15 -19.01
CA SER A 17 0.41 20.31 -19.40
C SER A 17 -0.87 20.72 -18.65
N LEU A 18 -2.02 20.48 -19.25
CA LEU A 18 -3.35 20.74 -18.66
C LEU A 18 -3.48 20.11 -17.25
N ALA A 19 -2.86 18.97 -17.02
CA ALA A 19 -2.80 18.32 -15.71
C ALA A 19 -2.03 19.17 -14.68
N THR A 20 -0.93 19.81 -15.07
CA THR A 20 -0.15 20.71 -14.21
C THR A 20 -0.91 21.98 -13.89
N ILE A 21 -1.70 22.48 -14.83
CA ILE A 21 -2.57 23.67 -14.64
C ILE A 21 -3.71 23.33 -13.67
N LEU A 22 -4.33 22.15 -13.80
CA LEU A 22 -5.40 21.71 -12.89
C LEU A 22 -4.89 21.48 -11.46
N ILE A 23 -3.73 20.85 -11.30
CA ILE A 23 -3.11 20.62 -10.00
C ILE A 23 -2.71 21.94 -9.33
N ASN A 24 -2.23 22.92 -10.08
CA ASN A 24 -1.88 24.24 -9.56
C ASN A 24 -3.12 25.10 -9.22
N GLN A 25 -4.22 24.91 -9.91
CA GLN A 25 -5.50 25.53 -9.54
C GLN A 25 -6.07 24.95 -8.24
N LEU A 26 -5.95 23.64 -8.01
CA LEU A 26 -6.38 22.99 -6.77
C LEU A 26 -5.54 23.36 -5.54
N ARG A 27 -4.32 23.87 -5.72
CA ARG A 27 -3.45 24.38 -4.64
C ARG A 27 -3.81 25.79 -4.13
N ARG A 28 -4.67 26.52 -4.82
CA ARG A 28 -5.02 27.92 -4.47
C ARG A 28 -6.25 28.09 -3.59
N PHE A 29 -6.84 27.03 -3.07
CA PHE A 29 -7.92 27.17 -2.09
C PHE A 29 -7.37 27.40 -0.69
N PRO A 30 -7.81 28.46 0.02
CA PRO A 30 -7.35 28.75 1.38
C PRO A 30 -7.87 27.68 2.34
N LYS A 31 -7.00 27.20 3.21
CA LYS A 31 -7.33 26.31 4.34
C LYS A 31 -8.20 27.08 5.34
N GLY A 32 -9.50 26.84 5.33
CA GLY A 32 -10.41 27.47 6.27
C GLY A 32 -11.62 26.61 6.57
N LYS A 33 -11.66 26.04 7.78
CA LYS A 33 -12.79 25.50 8.55
C LYS A 33 -13.55 24.29 7.99
N ALA A 34 -13.38 23.17 8.67
CA ALA A 34 -14.15 21.96 8.57
C ALA A 34 -15.67 22.23 8.60
N ARG A 35 -16.39 21.85 7.54
CA ARG A 35 -17.83 21.60 7.56
C ARG A 35 -18.06 20.15 7.14
N GLN A 36 -18.91 19.49 7.90
CA GLN A 36 -19.29 18.09 7.77
C GLN A 36 -19.83 17.73 6.36
N PRO A 37 -19.71 16.45 5.93
CA PRO A 37 -20.06 16.03 4.58
C PRO A 37 -21.57 16.06 4.35
N VAL A 38 -21.99 16.80 3.33
CA VAL A 38 -23.38 16.98 2.85
C VAL A 38 -23.84 15.77 1.99
N LEU A 39 -23.46 14.55 2.31
CA LEU A 39 -23.82 13.36 1.53
C LEU A 39 -24.95 12.50 2.14
N SER A 40 -25.54 12.91 3.27
CA SER A 40 -26.61 12.12 3.94
C SER A 40 -28.03 12.67 3.79
N ARG A 41 -28.29 13.62 2.88
CA ARG A 41 -29.60 14.30 2.76
C ARG A 41 -30.37 14.03 1.47
N TRP A 42 -30.01 13.01 0.71
CA TRP A 42 -30.65 12.70 -0.57
C TRP A 42 -31.60 11.49 -0.57
N PHE A 43 -31.82 10.86 0.59
CA PHE A 43 -32.74 9.73 0.70
C PHE A 43 -33.67 9.88 1.89
N LEU A 44 -34.60 10.79 1.82
CA LEU A 44 -35.88 10.71 2.55
C LEU A 44 -36.85 11.72 1.90
N THR A 45 -37.70 11.21 1.05
CA THR A 45 -38.95 11.87 0.61
C THR A 45 -39.92 11.82 1.75
N ASP A 46 -40.34 12.96 2.23
CA ASP A 46 -41.66 13.03 2.86
C ASP A 46 -42.41 14.22 2.31
N SER A 47 -43.67 13.94 1.98
CA SER A 47 -44.63 14.80 1.36
C SER A 47 -45.25 15.74 2.37
N SER A 48 -45.54 16.94 1.96
CA SER A 48 -46.38 17.99 2.55
C SER A 48 -45.60 19.14 3.22
N PHE A 49 -45.47 20.24 2.51
CA PHE A 49 -45.94 21.57 2.96
C PHE A 49 -45.73 22.57 1.82
N GLY A 50 -46.83 23.19 1.35
CA GLY A 50 -46.75 24.28 0.40
C GLY A 50 -46.28 25.59 1.07
N SER A 51 -45.43 26.31 0.38
CA SER A 51 -45.36 27.77 0.41
C SER A 51 -44.36 28.24 -0.64
N HIS A 52 -44.74 29.28 -1.34
CA HIS A 52 -43.98 30.01 -2.36
C HIS A 52 -42.57 30.37 -1.89
N GLU A 53 -41.57 29.78 -2.52
CA GLU A 53 -40.22 30.33 -2.54
C GLU A 53 -39.71 30.26 -3.98
N SER A 54 -39.44 31.42 -4.55
CA SER A 54 -38.85 31.60 -5.87
C SER A 54 -37.49 30.92 -5.90
N ARG A 55 -37.45 29.72 -6.53
CA ARG A 55 -36.19 29.04 -6.88
C ARG A 55 -35.52 29.83 -7.98
N GLU A 56 -34.49 30.57 -7.66
CA GLU A 56 -33.47 30.93 -8.65
C GLU A 56 -32.83 29.64 -9.13
N THR A 57 -33.34 29.08 -10.21
CA THR A 57 -32.74 27.99 -10.94
C THR A 57 -31.48 28.53 -11.58
N LEU A 58 -30.32 27.94 -11.22
CA LEU A 58 -29.05 28.26 -11.84
C LEU A 58 -29.19 28.15 -13.38
N PRO A 59 -28.68 29.13 -14.15
CA PRO A 59 -28.90 29.22 -15.60
C PRO A 59 -28.44 27.97 -16.38
N PHE A 60 -27.65 27.09 -15.79
CA PHE A 60 -27.27 25.80 -16.37
C PHE A 60 -28.42 24.78 -16.45
N MET A 61 -29.45 24.86 -15.63
CA MET A 61 -30.61 23.94 -15.70
C MET A 61 -31.59 24.27 -16.84
N GLU A 62 -31.66 25.51 -17.29
CA GLU A 62 -32.54 25.90 -18.41
C GLU A 62 -32.01 25.43 -19.76
N ILE A 63 -30.68 25.36 -19.94
CA ILE A 63 -30.03 24.88 -21.17
C ILE A 63 -30.35 23.40 -21.42
N TYR A 64 -30.51 22.60 -20.36
CA TYR A 64 -30.82 21.17 -20.45
C TYR A 64 -32.23 20.88 -21.00
N GLN A 65 -33.16 21.84 -20.93
CA GLN A 65 -34.54 21.68 -21.42
C GLN A 65 -34.65 21.94 -22.94
N TRP A 66 -33.64 22.58 -23.56
CA TRP A 66 -33.62 22.92 -24.98
C TRP A 66 -32.83 21.95 -25.85
N LEU A 67 -31.96 21.16 -25.29
CA LEU A 67 -31.16 20.19 -26.04
C LEU A 67 -31.85 18.82 -26.05
N PRO A 68 -32.07 18.21 -27.21
CA PRO A 68 -32.53 16.83 -27.30
C PRO A 68 -31.59 15.93 -26.55
N SER A 69 -32.10 14.94 -25.80
CA SER A 69 -31.29 13.99 -25.01
C SER A 69 -30.16 13.34 -25.82
N GLU A 70 -30.41 13.09 -27.09
CA GLU A 70 -29.44 12.52 -28.03
C GLU A 70 -28.29 13.49 -28.34
N ALA A 71 -28.55 14.79 -28.42
CA ALA A 71 -27.51 15.79 -28.65
C ALA A 71 -26.53 15.84 -27.46
N VAL A 72 -27.03 15.72 -26.24
CA VAL A 72 -26.19 15.66 -25.03
C VAL A 72 -25.31 14.41 -25.03
N LYS A 73 -25.86 13.25 -25.41
CA LYS A 73 -25.10 12.01 -25.54
C LYS A 73 -23.99 12.13 -26.59
N ILE A 74 -24.31 12.68 -27.76
CA ILE A 74 -23.34 12.90 -28.83
C ILE A 74 -22.23 13.85 -28.38
N LEU A 75 -22.56 14.95 -27.70
CA LEU A 75 -21.57 15.87 -27.15
C LEU A 75 -20.66 15.18 -26.11
N LEU A 76 -21.23 14.32 -25.27
CA LEU A 76 -20.44 13.54 -24.32
C LEU A 76 -19.48 12.58 -25.02
N VAL A 77 -19.93 11.86 -26.04
CA VAL A 77 -19.07 10.98 -26.85
C VAL A 77 -17.93 11.77 -27.47
N LEU A 78 -18.27 12.91 -28.14
CA LEU A 78 -17.26 13.77 -28.74
C LEU A 78 -16.23 14.25 -27.72
N PHE A 79 -16.69 14.71 -26.54
CA PHE A 79 -15.82 15.20 -25.49
C PHE A 79 -14.87 14.11 -24.96
N LEU A 80 -15.42 12.94 -24.60
CA LEU A 80 -14.61 11.83 -24.04
C LEU A 80 -13.61 11.30 -25.08
N SER A 81 -14.05 11.15 -26.32
CA SER A 81 -13.18 10.67 -27.42
C SER A 81 -12.14 11.72 -27.83
N PHE A 82 -12.49 13.01 -27.77
CA PHE A 82 -11.55 14.10 -28.02
C PHE A 82 -10.42 14.12 -27.00
N LEU A 83 -10.71 13.92 -25.71
CA LEU A 83 -9.67 13.85 -24.67
C LEU A 83 -8.65 12.76 -24.96
N ILE A 84 -9.10 11.58 -25.39
CA ILE A 84 -8.21 10.48 -25.79
C ILE A 84 -7.39 10.87 -27.02
N GLY A 85 -8.04 11.54 -27.99
CA GLY A 85 -7.40 12.00 -29.23
C GLY A 85 -6.31 13.06 -29.01
N VAL A 86 -6.52 13.99 -28.07
CA VAL A 86 -5.54 15.05 -27.70
C VAL A 86 -4.28 14.41 -27.13
N GLU A 87 -4.44 13.49 -26.20
CA GLU A 87 -3.30 12.79 -25.60
C GLU A 87 -2.50 12.01 -26.65
N ARG A 88 -3.20 11.38 -27.62
CA ARG A 88 -2.52 10.68 -28.72
C ARG A 88 -1.75 11.62 -29.65
N GLU A 89 -2.30 12.78 -29.96
CA GLU A 89 -1.64 13.79 -30.80
C GLU A 89 -0.37 14.34 -30.13
N GLU A 90 -0.44 14.63 -28.82
CA GLU A 90 0.70 15.13 -28.04
C GLU A 90 1.86 14.11 -28.03
N HIS A 91 1.56 12.85 -27.79
CA HIS A 91 2.55 11.76 -27.78
C HIS A 91 3.19 11.52 -29.18
N GLN A 92 2.44 11.70 -30.25
CA GLN A 92 2.96 11.57 -31.63
C GLN A 92 3.91 12.72 -31.98
N ALA A 93 3.59 13.94 -31.55
CA ALA A 93 4.41 15.11 -31.76
C ALA A 93 5.79 14.99 -31.07
N GLU A 94 5.82 14.40 -29.86
CA GLU A 94 7.07 14.17 -29.11
C GLU A 94 7.94 13.06 -29.73
N ALA A 95 7.31 12.00 -30.21
CA ALA A 95 8.01 10.76 -30.59
C ALA A 95 8.54 10.73 -32.02
N LYS A 96 8.18 11.70 -32.89
CA LYS A 96 8.61 11.81 -34.31
C LYS A 96 8.36 10.55 -35.17
N TYR A 97 7.44 9.66 -34.80
CA TYR A 97 7.06 8.51 -35.62
C TYR A 97 5.58 8.51 -35.95
N TYR A 98 5.22 7.77 -37.00
CA TYR A 98 3.84 7.63 -37.42
C TYR A 98 3.02 6.92 -36.36
N GLY A 99 2.03 7.62 -35.80
CA GLY A 99 1.04 7.07 -34.86
C GLY A 99 -0.33 7.00 -35.51
N PHE A 100 -1.14 6.02 -35.09
CA PHE A 100 -2.53 5.93 -35.53
C PHE A 100 -3.37 7.03 -34.90
N GLY A 101 -3.92 7.93 -35.73
CA GLY A 101 -4.98 8.86 -35.35
C GLY A 101 -4.64 9.87 -34.26
N GLY A 102 -5.35 10.96 -34.22
CA GLY A 102 -5.22 12.03 -33.23
C GLY A 102 -6.60 12.64 -32.93
N VAL A 103 -6.63 13.95 -32.66
CA VAL A 103 -7.81 14.72 -32.22
C VAL A 103 -9.03 14.63 -33.14
N ARG A 104 -8.89 14.24 -34.41
CA ARG A 104 -9.98 14.05 -35.36
C ARG A 104 -10.46 12.60 -35.42
N THR A 105 -9.52 11.66 -35.37
CA THR A 105 -9.82 10.24 -35.62
C THR A 105 -10.56 9.61 -34.43
N PHE A 106 -10.14 9.90 -33.18
CA PHE A 106 -10.78 9.33 -32.00
C PHE A 106 -12.24 9.79 -31.85
N PRO A 107 -12.62 11.08 -32.01
CA PRO A 107 -14.02 11.49 -32.03
C PRO A 107 -14.85 10.80 -33.10
N LEU A 108 -14.29 10.58 -34.31
CA LEU A 108 -14.97 9.84 -35.36
C LEU A 108 -15.21 8.37 -34.97
N ILE A 109 -14.23 7.70 -34.35
CA ILE A 109 -14.41 6.34 -33.89
C ILE A 109 -15.50 6.27 -32.80
N GLY A 110 -15.52 7.21 -31.87
CA GLY A 110 -16.58 7.32 -30.86
C GLY A 110 -17.97 7.52 -31.46
N LEU A 111 -18.08 8.42 -32.42
CA LEU A 111 -19.35 8.65 -33.17
C LEU A 111 -19.78 7.41 -33.98
N ILE A 112 -18.84 6.69 -34.59
CA ILE A 112 -19.14 5.44 -35.29
C ILE A 112 -19.67 4.41 -34.28
N GLY A 113 -19.04 4.25 -33.12
CA GLY A 113 -19.53 3.36 -32.07
C GLY A 113 -20.92 3.71 -31.58
N TYR A 114 -21.19 4.99 -31.34
CA TYR A 114 -22.53 5.50 -31.02
C TYR A 114 -23.56 5.21 -32.10
N SER A 115 -23.23 5.52 -33.38
CA SER A 115 -24.12 5.36 -34.52
C SER A 115 -24.44 3.88 -34.81
N VAL A 116 -23.43 3.01 -34.69
CA VAL A 116 -23.64 1.57 -34.85
C VAL A 116 -24.53 1.04 -33.73
N ALA A 117 -24.36 1.49 -32.50
CA ALA A 117 -25.22 1.11 -31.39
C ALA A 117 -26.66 1.60 -31.59
N LEU A 118 -26.84 2.83 -32.09
CA LEU A 118 -28.15 3.40 -32.44
C LEU A 118 -28.85 2.56 -33.52
N LEU A 119 -28.15 2.20 -34.60
CA LEU A 119 -28.73 1.46 -35.73
C LEU A 119 -28.96 -0.03 -35.38
N SER A 120 -28.18 -0.59 -34.48
CA SER A 120 -28.33 -1.98 -34.04
C SER A 120 -29.50 -2.20 -33.06
N GLY A 121 -30.04 -1.17 -32.45
CA GLY A 121 -31.06 -1.29 -31.42
C GLY A 121 -30.59 -2.18 -30.26
N ALA A 122 -31.33 -3.22 -29.94
CA ALA A 122 -30.96 -4.18 -28.90
C ALA A 122 -30.18 -5.40 -29.42
N GLN A 123 -29.85 -5.46 -30.70
CA GLN A 123 -29.20 -6.61 -31.33
C GLN A 123 -27.67 -6.53 -31.17
N LEU A 124 -27.07 -7.59 -30.66
CA LEU A 124 -25.61 -7.65 -30.49
C LEU A 124 -24.85 -7.85 -31.79
N LEU A 125 -25.45 -8.56 -32.78
CA LEU A 125 -24.76 -8.92 -34.01
C LEU A 125 -24.29 -7.71 -34.84
N PRO A 126 -25.12 -6.69 -35.13
CA PRO A 126 -24.67 -5.52 -35.88
C PRO A 126 -23.59 -4.72 -35.10
N LEU A 127 -23.72 -4.63 -33.78
CA LEU A 127 -22.74 -3.96 -32.95
C LEU A 127 -21.37 -4.68 -33.00
N THR A 128 -21.39 -6.01 -32.94
CA THR A 128 -20.17 -6.84 -33.04
C THR A 128 -19.55 -6.71 -34.43
N LEU A 129 -20.34 -6.70 -35.49
CA LEU A 129 -19.83 -6.50 -36.85
C LEU A 129 -19.21 -5.11 -37.02
N GLY A 130 -19.84 -4.05 -36.51
CA GLY A 130 -19.28 -2.71 -36.54
C GLY A 130 -17.95 -2.62 -35.76
N PHE A 131 -17.89 -3.25 -34.61
CA PHE A 131 -16.64 -3.36 -33.81
C PHE A 131 -15.53 -4.09 -34.58
N LEU A 132 -15.86 -5.21 -35.25
CA LEU A 132 -14.90 -5.97 -36.06
C LEU A 132 -14.42 -5.16 -37.28
N VAL A 133 -15.28 -4.40 -37.95
CA VAL A 133 -14.88 -3.53 -39.07
C VAL A 133 -13.88 -2.46 -38.58
N VAL A 134 -14.20 -1.73 -37.52
CA VAL A 134 -13.27 -0.75 -36.94
C VAL A 134 -11.99 -1.43 -36.49
N GLY A 135 -12.07 -2.58 -35.83
CA GLY A 135 -10.92 -3.38 -35.42
C GLY A 135 -10.03 -3.80 -36.60
N SER A 136 -10.63 -4.13 -37.74
CA SER A 136 -9.90 -4.47 -38.96
C SER A 136 -9.12 -3.29 -39.53
N PHE A 137 -9.67 -2.09 -39.52
CA PHE A 137 -8.94 -0.87 -39.90
C PHE A 137 -7.78 -0.59 -38.96
N LEU A 138 -8.00 -0.76 -37.66
CA LEU A 138 -6.94 -0.60 -36.65
C LEU A 138 -5.85 -1.66 -36.82
N LEU A 139 -6.21 -2.91 -37.12
CA LEU A 139 -5.27 -3.98 -37.41
C LEU A 139 -4.44 -3.68 -38.67
N LEU A 140 -5.05 -3.17 -39.73
CA LEU A 140 -4.33 -2.78 -40.94
C LEU A 140 -3.36 -1.62 -40.68
N SER A 141 -3.76 -0.65 -39.87
CA SER A 141 -2.89 0.44 -39.41
C SER A 141 -1.71 -0.09 -38.60
N TYR A 142 -1.97 -1.01 -37.69
CA TYR A 142 -0.92 -1.64 -36.90
C TYR A 142 0.04 -2.47 -37.76
N TRP A 143 -0.46 -3.19 -38.75
CA TRP A 143 0.35 -3.93 -39.72
C TRP A 143 1.30 -3.01 -40.49
N HIS A 144 0.79 -1.88 -40.98
CA HIS A 144 1.60 -0.87 -41.65
C HIS A 144 2.68 -0.30 -40.74
N LYS A 145 2.34 -0.04 -39.48
CA LYS A 145 3.27 0.45 -38.45
C LYS A 145 4.39 -0.57 -38.17
N LEU A 146 4.09 -1.86 -38.12
CA LEU A 146 5.09 -2.93 -37.95
C LEU A 146 6.11 -2.97 -39.10
N SER A 147 5.68 -2.62 -40.32
CA SER A 147 6.56 -2.62 -41.49
C SER A 147 7.39 -1.35 -41.65
N THR A 148 7.04 -0.26 -40.95
CA THR A 148 7.67 1.07 -41.13
C THR A 148 8.42 1.59 -39.92
N SER A 149 8.20 1.04 -38.72
CA SER A 149 8.86 1.52 -37.50
C SER A 149 9.41 0.38 -36.63
N GLU A 150 10.57 0.63 -36.01
CA GLU A 150 11.21 -0.31 -35.08
C GLU A 150 10.49 -0.39 -33.73
N VAL A 151 9.61 0.56 -33.40
CA VAL A 151 8.87 0.63 -32.14
C VAL A 151 7.40 0.39 -32.38
N ALA A 152 6.97 -0.84 -32.22
CA ALA A 152 5.59 -1.28 -32.47
C ALA A 152 4.77 -1.48 -31.19
N GLY A 153 4.34 -0.39 -30.56
CA GLY A 153 3.35 -0.46 -29.47
C GLY A 153 1.92 -0.53 -30.02
N VAL A 154 1.07 -1.40 -29.48
CA VAL A 154 -0.34 -1.62 -29.86
C VAL A 154 -1.32 -0.72 -29.10
N THR A 155 -0.84 0.09 -28.16
CA THR A 155 -1.68 0.86 -27.23
C THR A 155 -2.58 1.88 -27.90
N SER A 156 -2.16 2.49 -29.02
CA SER A 156 -2.96 3.45 -29.77
C SER A 156 -4.16 2.78 -30.43
N GLU A 157 -3.96 1.61 -31.00
CA GLU A 157 -4.99 0.80 -31.66
C GLU A 157 -6.00 0.28 -30.62
N MET A 158 -5.51 -0.17 -29.44
CA MET A 158 -6.38 -0.59 -28.33
C MET A 158 -7.22 0.58 -27.79
N SER A 159 -6.65 1.79 -27.69
CA SER A 159 -7.42 2.96 -27.28
C SER A 159 -8.49 3.35 -28.32
N GLY A 160 -8.25 3.10 -29.60
CA GLY A 160 -9.27 3.24 -30.66
C GLY A 160 -10.45 2.28 -30.46
N LEU A 161 -10.19 1.00 -30.16
CA LEU A 161 -11.24 0.04 -29.83
C LEU A 161 -12.03 0.44 -28.57
N ALA A 162 -11.32 0.89 -27.52
CA ALA A 162 -11.96 1.41 -26.31
C ALA A 162 -12.85 2.62 -26.62
N THR A 163 -12.43 3.52 -27.51
CA THR A 163 -13.21 4.70 -27.93
C THR A 163 -14.49 4.31 -28.67
N PHE A 164 -14.45 3.27 -29.51
CA PHE A 164 -15.67 2.72 -30.11
C PHE A 164 -16.67 2.24 -29.04
N LEU A 165 -16.17 1.51 -28.03
CA LEU A 165 -17.01 1.04 -26.92
C LEU A 165 -17.55 2.19 -26.09
N VAL A 166 -16.79 3.27 -25.88
CA VAL A 166 -17.28 4.50 -25.20
C VAL A 166 -18.51 5.05 -25.93
N GLY A 167 -18.46 5.15 -27.26
CA GLY A 167 -19.62 5.59 -28.06
C GLY A 167 -20.84 4.70 -27.87
N ALA A 168 -20.66 3.38 -27.93
CA ALA A 168 -21.74 2.42 -27.75
C ALA A 168 -22.33 2.46 -26.34
N LEU A 169 -21.47 2.54 -25.30
CA LEU A 169 -21.89 2.62 -23.90
C LEU A 169 -22.69 3.89 -23.58
N VAL A 170 -22.30 5.03 -24.15
CA VAL A 170 -23.07 6.28 -24.03
C VAL A 170 -24.44 6.15 -24.67
N TYR A 171 -24.56 5.52 -25.83
CA TYR A 171 -25.86 5.29 -26.48
C TYR A 171 -26.76 4.48 -25.54
N TYR A 172 -26.28 3.38 -24.96
CA TYR A 172 -27.05 2.53 -24.01
C TYR A 172 -27.29 3.16 -22.65
N GLY A 173 -26.81 4.39 -22.40
CA GLY A 173 -27.03 5.10 -21.14
C GLY A 173 -26.06 4.72 -20.01
N HIS A 174 -25.04 3.93 -20.28
CA HIS A 174 -24.00 3.56 -19.30
C HIS A 174 -22.93 4.63 -19.16
N PHE A 175 -23.34 5.87 -18.84
CA PHE A 175 -22.46 7.05 -18.79
C PHE A 175 -21.28 6.90 -17.85
N TRP A 176 -21.50 6.32 -16.65
CA TRP A 176 -20.45 6.06 -15.67
C TRP A 176 -19.37 5.14 -16.23
N ILE A 177 -19.77 4.03 -16.87
CA ILE A 177 -18.83 3.05 -17.44
C ILE A 177 -18.05 3.67 -18.60
N ALA A 178 -18.72 4.41 -19.47
CA ALA A 178 -18.09 5.11 -20.58
C ALA A 178 -17.05 6.14 -20.10
N THR A 179 -17.41 6.94 -19.09
CA THR A 179 -16.49 7.92 -18.50
C THR A 179 -15.32 7.22 -17.80
N ALA A 180 -15.59 6.18 -17.02
CA ALA A 180 -14.54 5.41 -16.34
C ALA A 180 -13.57 4.76 -17.35
N LEU A 181 -14.07 4.18 -18.45
CA LEU A 181 -13.25 3.61 -19.51
C LEU A 181 -12.39 4.66 -20.21
N SER A 182 -12.96 5.85 -20.50
CA SER A 182 -12.21 6.96 -21.12
C SER A 182 -11.11 7.48 -20.19
N VAL A 183 -11.43 7.71 -18.90
CA VAL A 183 -10.45 8.18 -17.91
C VAL A 183 -9.36 7.13 -17.69
N ALA A 184 -9.72 5.85 -17.57
CA ALA A 184 -8.74 4.77 -17.42
C ALA A 184 -7.81 4.67 -18.64
N SER A 185 -8.39 4.77 -19.87
CA SER A 185 -7.61 4.79 -21.12
C SER A 185 -6.63 5.97 -21.13
N LEU A 186 -7.10 7.18 -20.82
CA LEU A 186 -6.27 8.38 -20.75
C LEU A 186 -5.13 8.23 -19.73
N LEU A 187 -5.43 7.76 -18.51
CA LEU A 187 -4.42 7.56 -17.48
C LEU A 187 -3.38 6.51 -17.88
N LEU A 188 -3.79 5.39 -18.48
CA LEU A 188 -2.86 4.35 -18.93
C LEU A 188 -1.96 4.84 -20.07
N LEU A 189 -2.47 5.71 -20.92
CA LEU A 189 -1.71 6.30 -22.02
C LEU A 189 -0.70 7.34 -21.50
N GLU A 190 -1.14 8.26 -20.64
CA GLU A 190 -0.29 9.29 -20.01
C GLU A 190 0.80 8.68 -19.13
N LEU A 191 0.46 7.64 -18.37
CA LEU A 191 1.39 6.96 -17.47
C LEU A 191 2.34 5.98 -18.18
N LYS A 192 2.25 5.81 -19.50
CA LYS A 192 3.05 4.82 -20.25
C LYS A 192 4.53 4.90 -19.92
N ALA A 193 5.14 6.06 -20.07
CA ALA A 193 6.58 6.25 -19.83
C ALA A 193 6.95 5.98 -18.37
N PHE A 194 6.10 6.37 -17.43
CA PHE A 194 6.28 6.09 -16.01
C PHE A 194 6.17 4.59 -15.71
N LEU A 195 5.16 3.91 -16.27
CA LEU A 195 4.94 2.48 -16.09
C LEU A 195 6.07 1.64 -16.71
N GLU A 196 6.56 2.01 -17.89
CA GLU A 196 7.71 1.37 -18.54
C GLU A 196 8.98 1.53 -17.69
N GLN A 197 9.25 2.74 -17.19
CA GLN A 197 10.37 2.98 -16.28
C GLN A 197 10.20 2.23 -14.95
N LEU A 198 8.99 2.13 -14.43
CA LEU A 198 8.69 1.37 -13.23
C LEU A 198 8.94 -0.11 -13.46
N ALA A 199 8.45 -0.66 -14.57
CA ALA A 199 8.64 -2.07 -14.94
C ALA A 199 10.11 -2.44 -15.10
N THR A 200 10.94 -1.58 -15.71
CA THR A 200 12.38 -1.81 -15.83
C THR A 200 13.15 -1.67 -14.52
N ARG A 201 12.61 -0.94 -13.54
CA ARG A 201 13.21 -0.74 -12.21
C ARG A 201 12.85 -1.84 -11.21
N ILE A 202 11.76 -2.56 -11.44
CA ILE A 202 11.33 -3.64 -10.54
C ILE A 202 12.02 -4.94 -10.97
N PRO A 203 12.90 -5.52 -10.14
CA PRO A 203 13.47 -6.83 -10.43
C PRO A 203 12.37 -7.88 -10.59
N PRO A 204 12.52 -8.86 -11.50
CA PRO A 204 11.52 -9.92 -11.70
C PRO A 204 11.15 -10.67 -10.41
N GLU A 205 12.10 -10.81 -9.50
CA GLU A 205 11.94 -11.45 -8.19
C GLU A 205 10.90 -10.72 -7.30
N GLU A 206 10.81 -9.39 -7.42
CA GLU A 206 9.84 -8.60 -6.68
C GLU A 206 8.43 -8.76 -7.21
N ILE A 207 8.28 -8.84 -8.53
CA ILE A 207 6.99 -9.12 -9.19
C ILE A 207 6.49 -10.48 -8.72
N PHE A 208 7.37 -11.48 -8.71
CA PHE A 208 7.04 -12.83 -8.24
C PHE A 208 6.68 -12.85 -6.75
N THR A 209 7.38 -12.05 -5.95
CA THR A 209 7.08 -11.88 -4.53
C THR A 209 5.71 -11.25 -4.31
N PHE A 210 5.39 -10.20 -5.06
CA PHE A 210 4.08 -9.56 -4.99
C PHE A 210 2.96 -10.51 -5.45
N ALA A 211 3.20 -11.31 -6.50
CA ALA A 211 2.26 -12.34 -6.94
C ALA A 211 1.99 -13.40 -5.85
N LYS A 212 3.02 -13.84 -5.13
CA LYS A 212 2.85 -14.73 -3.96
C LYS A 212 2.01 -14.08 -2.86
N PHE A 213 2.23 -12.78 -2.60
CA PHE A 213 1.43 -12.03 -1.64
C PHE A 213 -0.05 -11.95 -2.06
N LEU A 214 -0.32 -11.67 -3.34
CA LEU A 214 -1.68 -11.70 -3.88
C LEU A 214 -2.32 -13.09 -3.78
N LEU A 215 -1.55 -14.15 -4.03
CA LEU A 215 -2.04 -15.51 -3.87
C LEU A 215 -2.50 -15.78 -2.42
N LEU A 216 -1.69 -15.40 -1.43
CA LEU A 216 -2.03 -15.57 -0.01
C LEU A 216 -3.25 -14.74 0.41
N THR A 217 -3.40 -13.52 -0.13
CA THR A 217 -4.43 -12.56 0.30
C THR A 217 -5.71 -12.67 -0.51
N ALA A 218 -5.62 -12.68 -1.85
CA ALA A 218 -6.77 -12.59 -2.73
C ALA A 218 -7.32 -13.96 -3.15
N VAL A 219 -6.51 -15.02 -3.09
CA VAL A 219 -6.93 -16.38 -3.50
C VAL A 219 -7.17 -17.27 -2.29
N VAL A 220 -6.19 -17.42 -1.41
CA VAL A 220 -6.30 -18.37 -0.28
C VAL A 220 -7.29 -17.87 0.78
N LEU A 221 -7.20 -16.60 1.17
CA LEU A 221 -8.04 -16.07 2.26
C LEU A 221 -9.55 -16.19 2.00
N PRO A 222 -10.11 -15.85 0.81
CA PRO A 222 -11.55 -15.96 0.57
C PRO A 222 -12.09 -17.40 0.51
N ILE A 223 -11.22 -18.38 0.26
CA ILE A 223 -11.61 -19.80 0.17
C ILE A 223 -11.77 -20.43 1.56
N LEU A 224 -11.11 -19.85 2.58
CA LEU A 224 -11.10 -20.41 3.91
C LEU A 224 -12.43 -20.16 4.62
N PRO A 225 -13.02 -21.18 5.27
CA PRO A 225 -14.29 -21.02 5.97
C PRO A 225 -14.14 -20.20 7.24
N ASP A 226 -15.03 -19.20 7.43
CA ASP A 226 -15.13 -18.41 8.66
C ASP A 226 -16.04 -19.11 9.67
N LYS A 227 -15.60 -20.25 10.14
CA LYS A 227 -16.29 -21.07 11.16
C LYS A 227 -15.25 -21.63 12.13
N ASP A 228 -15.63 -21.72 13.40
CA ASP A 228 -14.76 -22.33 14.41
C ASP A 228 -14.80 -23.87 14.25
N PHE A 229 -13.65 -24.44 13.99
CA PHE A 229 -13.44 -25.89 13.90
C PHE A 229 -12.78 -26.39 15.18
N SER A 230 -13.15 -27.57 15.61
CA SER A 230 -12.58 -28.29 16.75
C SER A 230 -12.90 -27.71 18.14
N ARG A 231 -12.55 -28.50 19.18
CA ARG A 231 -12.65 -28.13 20.60
C ARG A 231 -11.73 -26.94 20.98
N PHE A 232 -10.83 -26.57 20.08
CA PHE A 232 -9.88 -25.48 20.30
C PHE A 232 -10.34 -24.14 19.72
N HIS A 233 -11.58 -24.04 19.23
CA HIS A 233 -12.13 -22.81 18.63
C HIS A 233 -11.22 -22.21 17.53
N ILE A 234 -10.58 -23.09 16.75
CA ILE A 234 -9.69 -22.68 15.66
C ILE A 234 -10.53 -22.28 14.46
N ASN A 235 -10.40 -21.02 14.04
CA ASN A 235 -11.04 -20.49 12.85
C ASN A 235 -10.01 -20.32 11.73
N PRO A 236 -10.08 -21.10 10.64
CA PRO A 236 -9.08 -21.04 9.56
C PRO A 236 -8.99 -19.66 8.91
N PHE A 237 -10.12 -18.99 8.68
CA PHE A 237 -10.15 -17.65 8.11
C PHE A 237 -9.43 -16.64 9.02
N LYS A 238 -9.76 -16.58 10.30
CA LYS A 238 -9.13 -15.67 11.27
C LYS A 238 -7.65 -15.98 11.45
N THR A 239 -7.30 -17.27 11.50
CA THR A 239 -5.89 -17.72 11.57
C THR A 239 -5.10 -17.23 10.36
N TRP A 240 -5.66 -17.42 9.16
CA TRP A 240 -5.00 -16.97 7.92
C TRP A 240 -4.97 -15.44 7.79
N LEU A 241 -5.98 -14.77 8.26
CA LEU A 241 -6.02 -13.31 8.30
C LEU A 241 -4.87 -12.72 9.14
N VAL A 242 -4.46 -13.39 10.23
CA VAL A 242 -3.25 -13.01 10.99
C VAL A 242 -2.00 -13.14 10.13
N VAL A 243 -1.84 -14.26 9.40
CA VAL A 243 -0.72 -14.45 8.48
C VAL A 243 -0.66 -13.34 7.46
N VAL A 244 -1.79 -13.00 6.85
CA VAL A 244 -1.92 -11.91 5.87
C VAL A 244 -1.57 -10.56 6.50
N ALA A 245 -2.10 -10.23 7.68
CA ALA A 245 -1.85 -8.95 8.35
C ALA A 245 -0.36 -8.78 8.71
N VAL A 246 0.27 -9.80 9.29
CA VAL A 246 1.69 -9.80 9.61
C VAL A 246 2.55 -9.70 8.35
N SER A 247 2.20 -10.44 7.30
CA SER A 247 2.89 -10.41 6.01
C SER A 247 2.76 -9.04 5.33
N THR A 248 1.57 -8.40 5.40
CA THR A 248 1.34 -7.07 4.83
C THR A 248 2.24 -6.02 5.46
N ILE A 249 2.33 -5.98 6.79
CA ILE A 249 3.18 -5.02 7.49
C ILE A 249 4.65 -5.29 7.18
N SER A 250 5.07 -6.55 7.19
CA SER A 250 6.45 -6.97 6.91
C SER A 250 6.85 -6.64 5.48
N TYR A 251 5.99 -6.94 4.49
CA TYR A 251 6.24 -6.65 3.08
C TYR A 251 6.23 -5.16 2.79
N GLY A 252 5.26 -4.43 3.34
CA GLY A 252 5.21 -2.97 3.22
C GLY A 252 6.49 -2.31 3.75
N SER A 253 6.98 -2.76 4.91
CA SER A 253 8.24 -2.30 5.48
C SER A 253 9.45 -2.65 4.61
N TYR A 254 9.50 -3.86 4.05
CA TYR A 254 10.54 -4.31 3.12
C TYR A 254 10.59 -3.44 1.86
N VAL A 255 9.43 -3.21 1.22
CA VAL A 255 9.33 -2.36 0.02
C VAL A 255 9.80 -0.93 0.34
N LEU A 256 9.33 -0.37 1.46
CA LEU A 256 9.72 0.97 1.88
C LEU A 256 11.22 1.06 2.15
N GLN A 257 11.81 0.05 2.77
CA GLN A 257 13.26 -0.05 3.00
C GLN A 257 14.03 -0.11 1.67
N LYS A 258 13.55 -0.86 0.69
CA LYS A 258 14.18 -1.00 -0.63
C LYS A 258 14.13 0.31 -1.42
N VAL A 259 13.01 1.01 -1.40
CA VAL A 259 12.84 2.32 -2.06
C VAL A 259 13.76 3.38 -1.41
N THR A 260 13.94 3.31 -0.09
CA THR A 260 14.69 4.31 0.67
C THR A 260 16.20 4.00 0.76
N LYS A 261 16.66 2.85 0.25
CA LYS A 261 18.05 2.33 0.30
C LYS A 261 19.14 3.38 0.02
N LYS A 262 18.88 4.33 -0.88
CA LYS A 262 19.88 5.33 -1.32
C LYS A 262 20.00 6.55 -0.39
N ARG A 263 19.08 6.79 0.55
CA ARG A 263 19.00 8.03 1.35
C ARG A 263 19.04 7.82 2.86
N GLY A 264 18.92 6.59 3.37
CA GLY A 264 18.79 6.29 4.80
C GLY A 264 20.12 5.94 5.49
N GLY A 265 20.30 6.45 6.72
CA GLY A 265 21.37 6.02 7.65
C GLY A 265 20.95 4.79 8.45
N VAL A 266 21.82 4.37 9.39
CA VAL A 266 21.59 3.19 10.28
C VAL A 266 20.29 3.31 11.05
N VAL A 267 19.93 4.52 11.50
CA VAL A 267 18.69 4.78 12.26
C VAL A 267 17.44 4.51 11.40
N LEU A 268 17.41 5.00 10.14
CA LEU A 268 16.28 4.72 9.26
C LEU A 268 16.17 3.23 8.92
N ALA A 269 17.30 2.57 8.71
CA ALA A 269 17.34 1.11 8.53
C ALA A 269 16.81 0.38 9.77
N ALA A 270 17.08 0.88 10.98
CA ALA A 270 16.54 0.32 12.21
C ALA A 270 15.02 0.52 12.35
N VAL A 271 14.48 1.69 11.97
CA VAL A 271 13.03 1.94 11.97
C VAL A 271 12.32 1.00 11.01
N LEU A 272 12.77 0.96 9.75
CA LEU A 272 12.14 0.12 8.73
C LEU A 272 12.36 -1.37 9.01
N GLY A 273 13.56 -1.75 9.42
CA GLY A 273 13.88 -3.13 9.82
C GLY A 273 13.10 -3.56 11.05
N GLY A 274 12.92 -2.67 12.03
CA GLY A 274 12.12 -2.93 13.24
C GLY A 274 10.64 -3.18 12.93
N ALA A 275 10.09 -2.47 11.94
CA ALA A 275 8.74 -2.71 11.46
C ALA A 275 8.61 -4.05 10.71
N TYR A 276 9.67 -4.47 10.01
CA TYR A 276 9.76 -5.79 9.38
C TYR A 276 9.92 -6.92 10.42
N SER A 277 11.00 -6.90 11.16
CA SER A 277 11.33 -7.80 12.27
C SER A 277 12.37 -7.18 13.16
N SER A 278 11.99 -6.82 14.37
CA SER A 278 12.91 -6.20 15.34
C SER A 278 14.01 -7.17 15.78
N THR A 279 13.73 -8.48 15.83
CA THR A 279 14.72 -9.51 16.18
C THR A 279 15.78 -9.67 15.10
N VAL A 280 15.36 -9.82 13.84
CA VAL A 280 16.28 -9.87 12.68
C VAL A 280 17.12 -8.60 12.61
N THR A 281 16.49 -7.44 12.78
CA THR A 281 17.18 -6.14 12.76
C THR A 281 18.23 -6.06 13.88
N THR A 282 17.91 -6.52 15.09
CA THR A 282 18.86 -6.58 16.20
C THR A 282 20.08 -7.44 15.82
N VAL A 283 19.87 -8.65 15.29
CA VAL A 283 20.96 -9.55 14.87
C VAL A 283 21.83 -8.92 13.79
N VAL A 284 21.22 -8.31 12.77
CA VAL A 284 21.96 -7.68 11.67
C VAL A 284 22.77 -6.48 12.14
N LEU A 285 22.17 -5.60 12.94
CA LEU A 285 22.85 -4.42 13.48
C LEU A 285 23.97 -4.82 14.43
N SER A 286 23.78 -5.86 15.25
CA SER A 286 24.80 -6.39 16.15
C SER A 286 26.01 -6.94 15.41
N ARG A 287 25.78 -7.77 14.37
CA ARG A 287 26.87 -8.27 13.52
C ARG A 287 27.58 -7.15 12.76
N ARG A 288 26.86 -6.11 12.38
CA ARG A 288 27.43 -4.94 11.72
C ARG A 288 28.29 -4.13 12.68
N ALA A 289 27.86 -3.95 13.92
CA ALA A 289 28.60 -3.27 14.96
C ALA A 289 29.99 -3.90 15.19
N THR A 290 30.11 -5.24 15.11
CA THR A 290 31.39 -5.95 15.19
C THR A 290 32.34 -5.57 14.05
N ARG A 291 31.83 -5.24 12.87
CA ARG A 291 32.65 -4.81 11.72
C ARG A 291 33.00 -3.31 11.78
N GLU A 292 32.09 -2.50 12.37
CA GLU A 292 32.19 -1.04 12.45
C GLU A 292 32.26 -0.59 13.92
N GLN A 293 33.28 -1.04 14.65
CA GLN A 293 33.44 -0.88 16.11
C GLN A 293 33.54 0.58 16.60
N GLN A 294 33.63 1.55 15.67
CA GLN A 294 33.80 2.98 15.98
C GLN A 294 32.50 3.69 16.40
N HIS A 295 31.33 3.03 16.29
CA HIS A 295 30.02 3.66 16.50
C HIS A 295 29.10 2.89 17.46
N PRO A 296 29.54 2.53 18.68
CA PRO A 296 28.75 1.70 19.61
C PRO A 296 27.44 2.36 20.02
N HIS A 297 27.39 3.67 20.22
CA HIS A 297 26.16 4.38 20.61
C HIS A 297 25.14 4.41 19.47
N LEU A 298 25.60 4.57 18.22
CA LEU A 298 24.74 4.57 17.06
C LEU A 298 24.03 3.21 16.88
N PHE A 299 24.79 2.10 16.98
CA PHE A 299 24.22 0.77 16.83
C PHE A 299 23.32 0.38 18.01
N ALA A 300 23.74 0.63 19.24
CA ALA A 300 22.92 0.35 20.41
C ALA A 300 21.61 1.15 20.43
N GLY A 301 21.69 2.46 20.12
CA GLY A 301 20.51 3.30 19.98
C GLY A 301 19.58 2.83 18.86
N SER A 302 20.13 2.41 17.71
CA SER A 302 19.36 1.89 16.58
C SER A 302 18.65 0.58 16.91
N ILE A 303 19.28 -0.33 17.66
CA ILE A 303 18.68 -1.57 18.16
C ILE A 303 17.48 -1.26 19.09
N LEU A 304 17.63 -0.28 19.98
CA LEU A 304 16.55 0.16 20.84
C LEU A 304 15.38 0.76 20.04
N ILE A 305 15.65 1.58 19.03
CA ILE A 305 14.64 2.12 18.13
C ILE A 305 13.86 1.00 17.43
N ALA A 306 14.55 -0.02 16.91
CA ALA A 306 13.90 -1.17 16.28
C ALA A 306 12.92 -1.89 17.23
N SER A 307 13.28 -1.99 18.51
CA SER A 307 12.39 -2.55 19.55
C SER A 307 11.24 -1.61 19.89
N GLY A 308 11.43 -0.29 19.83
CA GLY A 308 10.35 0.69 19.97
C GLY A 308 9.32 0.59 18.85
N VAL A 309 9.77 0.44 17.61
CA VAL A 309 8.89 0.26 16.43
C VAL A 309 8.09 -1.05 16.52
N MET A 310 8.65 -2.10 17.12
CA MET A 310 7.90 -3.34 17.38
C MET A 310 6.63 -3.07 18.20
N TYR A 311 6.68 -2.22 19.25
CA TYR A 311 5.48 -1.90 20.02
C TYR A 311 4.41 -1.19 19.18
N LEU A 312 4.79 -0.29 18.28
CA LEU A 312 3.84 0.34 17.34
C LEU A 312 3.18 -0.70 16.42
N ARG A 313 3.99 -1.64 15.91
CA ARG A 313 3.48 -2.75 15.09
C ARG A 313 2.51 -3.62 15.88
N LEU A 314 2.81 -3.96 17.12
CA LEU A 314 1.94 -4.75 17.99
C LEU A 314 0.61 -4.03 18.25
N VAL A 315 0.64 -2.73 18.54
CA VAL A 315 -0.60 -1.93 18.68
C VAL A 315 -1.44 -1.99 17.41
N ALA A 316 -0.84 -1.81 16.23
CA ALA A 316 -1.54 -1.87 14.95
C ALA A 316 -2.17 -3.26 14.72
N LEU A 317 -1.43 -4.34 14.96
CA LEU A 317 -1.93 -5.70 14.80
C LEU A 317 -3.06 -6.01 15.78
N ILE A 318 -2.89 -5.70 17.08
CA ILE A 318 -3.93 -5.94 18.11
C ILE A 318 -5.18 -5.13 17.78
N ALA A 319 -5.06 -3.89 17.29
CA ALA A 319 -6.18 -3.02 16.93
C ALA A 319 -7.06 -3.60 15.82
N ILE A 320 -6.46 -4.32 14.86
CA ILE A 320 -7.19 -4.97 13.77
C ILE A 320 -8.07 -6.10 14.28
N PHE A 321 -7.60 -6.87 15.28
CA PHE A 321 -8.25 -8.11 15.70
C PHE A 321 -9.07 -7.98 17.00
N ASN A 322 -8.68 -7.11 17.94
CA ASN A 322 -9.33 -7.01 19.24
C ASN A 322 -9.32 -5.59 19.82
N ARG A 323 -10.42 -4.85 19.62
CA ARG A 323 -10.58 -3.48 20.12
C ARG A 323 -10.51 -3.34 21.63
N ARG A 324 -10.98 -4.35 22.38
CA ARG A 324 -10.95 -4.32 23.85
C ARG A 324 -9.54 -4.51 24.38
N LEU A 325 -8.79 -5.44 23.80
CA LEU A 325 -7.40 -5.68 24.19
C LEU A 325 -6.51 -4.50 23.83
N VAL A 326 -6.70 -3.87 22.66
CA VAL A 326 -5.91 -2.71 22.29
C VAL A 326 -6.17 -1.52 23.20
N SER A 327 -7.40 -1.25 23.62
CA SER A 327 -7.68 -0.15 24.56
C SER A 327 -6.96 -0.33 25.91
N THR A 328 -6.72 -1.57 26.33
CA THR A 328 -5.96 -1.88 27.55
C THR A 328 -4.47 -1.74 27.37
N LEU A 329 -3.91 -2.23 26.24
CA LEU A 329 -2.46 -2.32 26.01
C LEU A 329 -1.88 -1.11 25.28
N ALA A 330 -2.64 -0.42 24.44
CA ALA A 330 -2.13 0.67 23.59
C ALA A 330 -1.49 1.81 24.41
N PRO A 331 -2.06 2.29 25.53
CA PRO A 331 -1.42 3.35 26.30
C PRO A 331 0.00 2.93 26.77
N ALA A 332 0.14 1.73 27.30
CA ALA A 332 1.44 1.21 27.75
C ALA A 332 2.42 1.03 26.57
N PHE A 333 1.97 0.43 25.48
CA PHE A 333 2.81 0.16 24.31
C PHE A 333 3.21 1.43 23.57
N LEU A 334 2.36 2.44 23.49
CA LEU A 334 2.70 3.75 22.89
C LEU A 334 3.72 4.50 23.75
N VAL A 335 3.59 4.45 25.08
CA VAL A 335 4.58 5.03 26.00
C VAL A 335 5.92 4.30 25.84
N LEU A 336 5.93 2.96 25.85
CA LEU A 336 7.16 2.17 25.67
C LEU A 336 7.80 2.42 24.30
N ALA A 337 7.01 2.53 23.25
CA ALA A 337 7.49 2.90 21.91
C ALA A 337 8.12 4.29 21.91
N GLY A 338 7.44 5.28 22.48
CA GLY A 338 7.94 6.65 22.60
C GLY A 338 9.24 6.74 23.38
N VAL A 339 9.31 6.09 24.55
CA VAL A 339 10.51 6.01 25.38
C VAL A 339 11.66 5.33 24.63
N ALA A 340 11.42 4.19 23.99
CA ALA A 340 12.44 3.45 23.26
C ALA A 340 12.97 4.23 22.05
N ILE A 341 12.08 4.83 21.27
CA ILE A 341 12.45 5.61 20.07
C ILE A 341 13.20 6.87 20.47
N LEU A 342 12.70 7.63 21.46
CA LEU A 342 13.33 8.87 21.91
C LEU A 342 14.70 8.59 22.56
N THR A 343 14.76 7.65 23.50
CA THR A 343 16.02 7.28 24.16
C THR A 343 17.01 6.73 23.14
N GLY A 344 16.59 5.84 22.24
CA GLY A 344 17.43 5.28 21.20
C GLY A 344 17.96 6.35 20.24
N TRP A 345 17.12 7.31 19.89
CA TRP A 345 17.52 8.43 19.04
C TRP A 345 18.52 9.37 19.72
N LEU A 346 18.29 9.72 21.00
CA LEU A 346 19.23 10.52 21.79
C LEU A 346 20.56 9.79 21.97
N TRP A 347 20.50 8.45 22.22
CA TRP A 347 21.68 7.61 22.37
C TRP A 347 22.50 7.54 21.08
N SER A 348 21.84 7.37 19.94
CA SER A 348 22.47 7.30 18.63
C SER A 348 23.14 8.61 18.18
N ARG A 349 22.77 9.74 18.78
CA ARG A 349 23.35 11.08 18.48
C ARG A 349 24.58 11.42 19.32
N ARG A 350 24.97 10.59 20.27
CA ARG A 350 26.19 10.83 21.05
C ARG A 350 27.39 10.84 20.10
N LYS A 351 28.20 11.92 20.19
CA LYS A 351 29.36 12.15 19.31
C LYS A 351 30.37 11.03 19.49
N GLU A 352 30.76 10.43 18.38
CA GLU A 352 31.81 9.42 18.26
C GLU A 352 32.81 9.91 17.20
N ALA A 353 34.11 9.69 17.43
CA ALA A 353 35.14 10.01 16.46
C ALA A 353 35.18 8.90 15.40
N GLY A 354 34.71 9.16 14.20
CA GLY A 354 34.75 8.14 13.16
C GLY A 354 34.38 8.59 11.76
N ILE A 355 34.94 7.89 10.80
CA ILE A 355 34.83 8.04 9.35
C ILE A 355 33.43 7.63 8.85
N ARG A 356 33.00 8.12 7.70
CA ARG A 356 31.70 7.86 7.06
C ARG A 356 31.37 6.37 6.99
N ILE A 357 30.20 5.99 7.53
CA ILE A 357 29.64 4.64 7.54
C ILE A 357 29.37 4.17 6.10
N ARG A 358 29.89 3.00 5.75
CA ARG A 358 29.64 2.34 4.45
C ARG A 358 28.20 1.81 4.44
N ARG A 359 27.44 2.13 3.39
CA ARG A 359 26.00 1.83 3.29
C ARG A 359 25.80 0.45 2.66
N GLU A 360 25.76 -0.60 3.46
CA GLU A 360 25.38 -1.93 2.99
C GLU A 360 24.38 -2.56 3.97
N PHE A 361 23.10 -2.40 3.70
CA PHE A 361 22.05 -3.23 4.28
C PHE A 361 21.22 -3.80 3.15
N GLU A 362 21.29 -5.11 2.93
CA GLU A 362 20.43 -5.83 2.00
C GLU A 362 19.37 -6.59 2.79
N PRO A 363 18.12 -6.07 2.85
CA PRO A 363 17.03 -6.81 3.45
C PRO A 363 16.74 -8.06 2.62
N LYS A 364 16.64 -9.21 3.29
CA LYS A 364 16.15 -10.43 2.64
C LYS A 364 14.64 -10.30 2.42
N ASN A 365 14.16 -10.88 1.31
CA ASN A 365 12.76 -10.90 0.96
C ASN A 365 11.93 -11.67 2.02
N PRO A 366 10.91 -11.07 2.67
CA PRO A 366 10.12 -11.70 3.71
C PRO A 366 9.03 -12.66 3.21
N LEU A 367 8.70 -12.60 1.92
CA LEU A 367 7.57 -13.35 1.35
C LEU A 367 8.04 -14.66 0.68
N GLU A 368 8.64 -15.54 1.45
CA GLU A 368 8.73 -16.93 1.06
C GLU A 368 7.41 -17.63 1.44
N LEU A 369 6.74 -18.28 0.48
CA LEU A 369 5.50 -19.03 0.74
C LEU A 369 5.71 -20.07 1.87
N LEU A 370 6.88 -20.68 1.89
CA LEU A 370 7.26 -21.62 2.93
C LEU A 370 7.30 -20.92 4.30
N ALA A 371 7.87 -19.73 4.40
CA ALA A 371 7.91 -18.96 5.65
C ALA A 371 6.52 -18.58 6.14
N ALA A 372 5.61 -18.15 5.23
CA ALA A 372 4.23 -17.86 5.58
C ALA A 372 3.47 -19.11 6.05
N PHE A 373 3.69 -20.24 5.40
CA PHE A 373 3.09 -21.52 5.80
C PHE A 373 3.64 -22.01 7.15
N LEU A 374 4.96 -21.96 7.35
CA LEU A 374 5.58 -22.29 8.63
C LEU A 374 5.10 -21.37 9.75
N PHE A 375 4.95 -20.07 9.48
CA PHE A 375 4.35 -19.14 10.42
C PHE A 375 2.92 -19.55 10.79
N ALA A 376 2.09 -19.91 9.80
CA ALA A 376 0.72 -20.37 10.04
C ALA A 376 0.68 -21.64 10.88
N LEU A 377 1.57 -22.62 10.59
CA LEU A 377 1.68 -23.85 11.34
C LEU A 377 2.14 -23.61 12.80
N PHE A 378 3.17 -22.76 12.96
CA PHE A 378 3.66 -22.37 14.26
C PHE A 378 2.60 -21.60 15.07
N PHE A 379 1.90 -20.66 14.41
CA PHE A 379 0.80 -19.93 15.02
C PHE A 379 -0.33 -20.85 15.49
N LEU A 380 -0.70 -21.83 14.67
CA LEU A 380 -1.66 -22.87 15.05
C LEU A 380 -1.19 -23.68 16.27
N GLY A 381 0.08 -24.08 16.31
CA GLY A 381 0.69 -24.75 17.46
C GLY A 381 0.62 -23.90 18.72
N VAL A 382 0.89 -22.60 18.61
CA VAL A 382 0.78 -21.64 19.74
C VAL A 382 -0.67 -21.51 20.21
N LEU A 383 -1.67 -21.45 19.31
CA LEU A 383 -3.10 -21.43 19.70
C LEU A 383 -3.45 -22.68 20.52
N VAL A 384 -3.05 -23.86 20.06
CA VAL A 384 -3.30 -25.11 20.78
C VAL A 384 -2.57 -25.12 22.14
N ALA A 385 -1.30 -24.75 22.17
CA ALA A 385 -0.51 -24.67 23.41
C ALA A 385 -1.10 -23.69 24.42
N THR A 386 -1.57 -22.53 23.93
CA THR A 386 -2.26 -21.53 24.78
C THR A 386 -3.55 -22.10 25.38
N GLN A 387 -4.36 -22.79 24.57
CA GLN A 387 -5.59 -23.42 25.03
C GLN A 387 -5.31 -24.49 26.10
N LEU A 388 -4.30 -25.33 25.88
CA LEU A 388 -3.88 -26.34 26.84
C LEU A 388 -3.36 -25.69 28.15
N ALA A 389 -2.54 -24.64 28.03
CA ALA A 389 -2.04 -23.89 29.17
C ALA A 389 -3.16 -23.28 30.00
N VAL A 390 -4.18 -22.65 29.33
CA VAL A 390 -5.36 -22.11 30.03
C VAL A 390 -6.12 -23.20 30.73
N THR A 391 -6.36 -24.35 30.07
CA THR A 391 -7.23 -25.43 30.58
C THR A 391 -6.58 -26.19 31.73
N TYR A 392 -5.29 -26.53 31.62
CA TYR A 392 -4.62 -27.43 32.58
C TYR A 392 -3.75 -26.71 33.63
N LEU A 393 -3.17 -25.56 33.29
CA LEU A 393 -2.20 -24.85 34.14
C LEU A 393 -2.71 -23.47 34.60
N GLY A 394 -3.87 -23.03 34.11
CA GLY A 394 -4.46 -21.74 34.49
C GLY A 394 -3.57 -20.55 34.15
N ARG A 395 -3.67 -19.48 34.95
CA ARG A 395 -2.91 -18.22 34.73
C ARG A 395 -1.39 -18.41 34.76
N ALA A 396 -0.90 -19.23 35.65
CA ALA A 396 0.56 -19.49 35.80
C ALA A 396 1.11 -20.14 34.52
N GLY A 397 0.39 -21.11 33.93
CA GLY A 397 0.78 -21.77 32.70
C GLY A 397 0.84 -20.83 31.51
N VAL A 398 -0.15 -19.92 31.38
CA VAL A 398 -0.18 -18.91 30.31
C VAL A 398 1.00 -17.94 30.45
N ASN A 399 1.31 -17.48 31.66
CA ASN A 399 2.43 -16.57 31.89
C ASN A 399 3.78 -17.23 31.64
N THR A 400 3.94 -18.51 32.03
CA THR A 400 5.15 -19.29 31.71
C THR A 400 5.31 -19.49 30.23
N LEU A 401 4.22 -19.84 29.53
CA LEU A 401 4.21 -19.95 28.06
C LEU A 401 4.59 -18.61 27.42
N ALA A 402 4.05 -17.49 27.91
CA ALA A 402 4.39 -16.14 27.44
C ALA A 402 5.88 -15.83 27.55
N ALA A 403 6.50 -16.17 28.68
CA ALA A 403 7.93 -15.97 28.90
C ALA A 403 8.77 -16.82 27.93
N ILE A 404 8.40 -18.08 27.70
CA ILE A 404 9.08 -18.98 26.77
C ILE A 404 8.91 -18.50 25.32
N MET A 405 7.71 -18.13 24.94
CA MET A 405 7.40 -17.70 23.56
C MET A 405 8.07 -16.39 23.18
N GLY A 406 8.34 -15.52 24.15
CA GLY A 406 9.15 -14.31 23.93
C GLY A 406 10.59 -14.60 23.48
N VAL A 407 11.12 -15.81 23.76
CA VAL A 407 12.46 -16.24 23.34
C VAL A 407 12.55 -16.50 21.85
N THR A 408 11.49 -17.03 21.25
CA THR A 408 11.45 -17.43 19.84
C THR A 408 10.95 -16.27 18.96
N ASP A 409 9.71 -16.35 18.52
CA ASP A 409 9.00 -15.30 17.79
C ASP A 409 7.75 -14.91 18.57
N VAL A 410 7.73 -13.67 19.02
CA VAL A 410 6.65 -13.17 19.89
C VAL A 410 5.35 -12.93 19.15
N ASP A 411 5.41 -12.68 17.84
CA ASP A 411 4.23 -12.30 17.03
C ASP A 411 3.14 -13.40 17.05
N PRO A 412 3.45 -14.69 16.79
CA PRO A 412 2.43 -15.73 16.81
C PRO A 412 1.75 -15.86 18.18
N PHE A 413 2.51 -15.74 19.27
CA PHE A 413 1.96 -15.80 20.61
C PHE A 413 1.04 -14.61 20.92
N ILE A 414 1.50 -13.38 20.65
CA ILE A 414 0.70 -12.17 20.88
C ILE A 414 -0.59 -12.21 20.04
N MET A 415 -0.50 -12.64 18.79
CA MET A 415 -1.68 -12.76 17.94
C MET A 415 -2.62 -13.85 18.40
N GLY A 416 -2.10 -14.99 18.88
CA GLY A 416 -2.88 -16.06 19.51
C GLY A 416 -3.63 -15.57 20.74
N MET A 417 -2.92 -14.86 21.64
CA MET A 417 -3.54 -14.23 22.81
C MET A 417 -4.57 -13.18 22.43
N THR A 418 -4.32 -12.40 21.37
CA THR A 418 -5.26 -11.38 20.84
C THR A 418 -6.56 -12.00 20.36
N GLN A 419 -6.51 -13.15 19.71
CA GLN A 419 -7.71 -13.87 19.27
C GLN A 419 -8.43 -14.56 20.43
N ALA A 420 -7.69 -15.10 21.40
CA ALA A 420 -8.25 -15.79 22.56
C ALA A 420 -8.86 -14.83 23.61
N ALA A 421 -8.42 -13.56 23.61
CA ALA A 421 -8.81 -12.57 24.62
C ALA A 421 -10.29 -12.22 24.56
N GLY A 422 -10.98 -12.41 25.68
CA GLY A 422 -12.42 -12.14 25.83
C GLY A 422 -13.33 -13.28 25.38
N SER A 423 -12.78 -14.36 24.82
CA SER A 423 -13.51 -15.58 24.46
C SER A 423 -13.07 -16.78 25.30
N VAL A 424 -11.86 -17.24 25.07
CA VAL A 424 -11.25 -18.40 25.75
C VAL A 424 -10.44 -17.96 26.98
N THR A 425 -9.77 -16.81 26.88
CA THR A 425 -8.89 -16.26 27.91
C THR A 425 -9.47 -14.95 28.43
N PRO A 426 -9.57 -14.73 29.76
CA PRO A 426 -9.96 -13.44 30.32
C PRO A 426 -9.05 -12.31 29.83
N LEU A 427 -9.61 -11.13 29.59
CA LEU A 427 -8.92 -10.00 28.96
C LEU A 427 -7.65 -9.58 29.74
N ASN A 428 -7.74 -9.55 31.07
CA ASN A 428 -6.62 -9.22 31.94
C ASN A 428 -5.49 -10.26 31.87
N VAL A 429 -5.82 -11.56 31.80
CA VAL A 429 -4.82 -12.63 31.67
C VAL A 429 -4.13 -12.53 30.31
N ALA A 430 -4.88 -12.25 29.25
CA ALA A 430 -4.31 -12.05 27.93
C ALA A 430 -3.38 -10.81 27.90
N ALA A 431 -3.82 -9.70 28.50
CA ALA A 431 -3.00 -8.48 28.58
C ALA A 431 -1.68 -8.71 29.33
N VAL A 432 -1.75 -9.37 30.49
CA VAL A 432 -0.58 -9.74 31.28
C VAL A 432 0.39 -10.62 30.48
N ALA A 433 -0.14 -11.66 29.82
CA ALA A 433 0.68 -12.57 29.01
C ALA A 433 1.36 -11.85 27.84
N VAL A 434 0.66 -10.93 27.17
CA VAL A 434 1.23 -10.13 26.07
C VAL A 434 2.39 -9.23 26.58
N LEU A 435 2.24 -8.61 27.76
CA LEU A 435 3.30 -7.80 28.37
C LEU A 435 4.52 -8.64 28.73
N ILE A 436 4.33 -9.82 29.35
CA ILE A 436 5.39 -10.75 29.70
C ILE A 436 6.14 -11.21 28.44
N ALA A 437 5.42 -11.60 27.38
CA ALA A 437 6.03 -12.04 26.14
C ALA A 437 6.85 -10.93 25.47
N ALA A 438 6.33 -9.70 25.43
CA ALA A 438 7.04 -8.55 24.87
C ALA A 438 8.30 -8.18 25.69
N ALA A 439 8.23 -8.25 27.02
CA ALA A 439 9.37 -8.02 27.90
C ALA A 439 10.44 -9.11 27.74
N SER A 440 10.05 -10.38 27.74
CA SER A 440 10.94 -11.52 27.48
C SER A 440 11.64 -11.38 26.12
N ASN A 441 10.91 -11.00 25.08
CA ASN A 441 11.47 -10.78 23.74
C ASN A 441 12.54 -9.67 23.72
N ASN A 442 12.33 -8.57 24.45
CA ASN A 442 13.35 -7.53 24.57
C ASN A 442 14.61 -8.01 25.31
N LEU A 443 14.43 -8.77 26.36
CA LEU A 443 15.57 -9.34 27.10
C LEU A 443 16.41 -10.27 26.22
N ILE A 444 15.76 -11.15 25.46
CA ILE A 444 16.43 -12.06 24.52
C ILE A 444 17.14 -11.30 23.39
N LYS A 445 16.55 -10.24 22.86
CA LYS A 445 17.24 -9.36 21.89
C LYS A 445 18.47 -8.71 22.51
N GLY A 446 18.39 -8.31 23.78
CA GLY A 446 19.55 -7.82 24.54
C GLY A 446 20.68 -8.85 24.62
N ILE A 447 20.33 -10.12 24.89
CA ILE A 447 21.28 -11.24 24.91
C ILE A 447 21.88 -11.48 23.51
N TYR A 448 21.06 -11.44 22.44
CA TYR A 448 21.56 -11.53 21.06
C TYR A 448 22.53 -10.39 20.73
N ALA A 449 22.18 -9.16 21.10
CA ALA A 449 23.07 -8.03 20.90
C ALA A 449 24.39 -8.16 21.67
N TYR A 450 24.33 -8.63 22.91
CA TYR A 450 25.50 -8.87 23.74
C TYR A 450 26.43 -9.95 23.17
N SER A 451 25.86 -11.03 22.62
CA SER A 451 26.65 -12.16 22.10
C SER A 451 27.19 -11.94 20.68
N LEU A 452 26.53 -11.09 19.88
CA LEU A 452 26.83 -10.91 18.45
C LEU A 452 27.52 -9.59 18.09
N ALA A 453 27.45 -8.57 18.96
CA ALA A 453 28.10 -7.28 18.74
C ALA A 453 29.49 -7.21 19.39
N ASP A 454 30.23 -6.13 19.11
CA ASP A 454 31.40 -5.76 19.88
C ASP A 454 31.03 -5.52 21.37
N ARG A 455 31.98 -5.67 22.28
CA ARG A 455 31.74 -5.62 23.74
C ARG A 455 31.03 -4.33 24.19
N LYS A 456 31.40 -3.17 23.60
CA LYS A 456 30.81 -1.87 23.97
C LYS A 456 29.38 -1.75 23.53
N THR A 457 29.08 -2.06 22.27
CA THR A 457 27.71 -2.07 21.71
C THR A 457 26.85 -3.12 22.43
N GLY A 458 27.39 -4.32 22.66
CA GLY A 458 26.66 -5.41 23.30
C GLY A 458 26.21 -5.07 24.73
N ILE A 459 27.09 -4.54 25.58
CA ILE A 459 26.74 -4.13 26.95
C ILE A 459 25.70 -3.02 26.95
N GLN A 460 25.85 -2.00 26.07
CA GLN A 460 24.89 -0.91 25.97
C GLN A 460 23.51 -1.39 25.50
N SER A 461 23.47 -2.24 24.48
CA SER A 461 22.21 -2.79 23.94
C SER A 461 21.52 -3.67 24.99
N LEU A 462 22.27 -4.52 25.70
CA LEU A 462 21.69 -5.34 26.76
C LEU A 462 21.10 -4.48 27.88
N GLY A 463 21.83 -3.46 28.33
CA GLY A 463 21.36 -2.56 29.40
C GLY A 463 20.10 -1.78 28.97
N LEU A 464 20.08 -1.23 27.75
CA LEU A 464 18.95 -0.50 27.23
C LEU A 464 17.71 -1.39 27.03
N LEU A 465 17.88 -2.60 26.48
CA LEU A 465 16.78 -3.53 26.26
C LEU A 465 16.28 -4.18 27.54
N ALA A 466 17.16 -4.46 28.50
CA ALA A 466 16.78 -4.92 29.85
C ALA A 466 15.99 -3.83 30.60
N GLY A 467 16.42 -2.58 30.52
CA GLY A 467 15.66 -1.43 31.03
C GLY A 467 14.27 -1.29 30.36
N LEU A 468 14.19 -1.45 29.04
CA LEU A 468 12.92 -1.43 28.32
C LEU A 468 12.03 -2.63 28.71
N ALA A 469 12.59 -3.81 28.93
CA ALA A 469 11.87 -4.99 29.42
C ALA A 469 11.31 -4.76 30.83
N ALA A 470 12.11 -4.21 31.75
CA ALA A 470 11.66 -3.86 33.09
C ALA A 470 10.53 -2.83 33.08
N LEU A 471 10.66 -1.76 32.27
CA LEU A 471 9.59 -0.78 32.08
C LEU A 471 8.33 -1.43 31.45
N GLY A 472 8.52 -2.41 30.56
CA GLY A 472 7.40 -3.15 29.94
C GLY A 472 6.61 -4.02 30.92
N LEU A 473 7.19 -4.38 32.07
CA LEU A 473 6.50 -5.09 33.14
C LEU A 473 5.83 -4.15 34.15
N ALA A 474 6.14 -2.84 34.15
CA ALA A 474 5.51 -1.88 35.07
C ALA A 474 3.97 -1.87 35.01
N PRO A 475 3.30 -2.01 33.85
CA PRO A 475 1.83 -2.07 33.81
C PRO A 475 1.22 -3.26 34.58
N LEU A 476 1.99 -4.29 34.90
CA LEU A 476 1.52 -5.40 35.74
C LEU A 476 1.12 -4.97 37.17
N LEU A 477 1.57 -3.80 37.62
CA LEU A 477 1.26 -3.29 38.96
C LEU A 477 -0.18 -2.78 39.11
N TRP A 478 -0.89 -2.54 37.97
CA TRP A 478 -2.26 -2.01 37.96
C TRP A 478 -3.23 -2.78 37.04
N LEU A 479 -2.78 -3.85 36.36
CA LEU A 479 -3.59 -4.81 35.60
C LEU A 479 -3.95 -6.02 36.46
#